data_eb494fa0711ef633a6208988c9dab4c8
#
_entry.id   eb494fa0711ef633a6208988c9dab4c8
#
_cell.length_a   1.000
_cell.length_b   1.000
_cell.length_c   1.000
_cell.angle_alpha   90.00
_cell.angle_beta   90.00
_cell.angle_gamma   90.00
#
_symmetry.space_group_name_H-M   'P 1'
#
loop_
_entity.id
_entity.type
_entity.pdbx_description
1 polymer ?
#
loop_
_entity_poly.entity_id
_entity_poly.type
_entity_poly.pdbx_seq_one_letter_code
_entity_poly.pdbx_strand_id
1 'polypeptide(L)'
;MLDIEKCWLQPEPSNALRNEIKRFALEHGYSFHNIREHAGLMRNLIVRTASTGEVMAIVVFGEEDTPRIEALMSHVAERFPQITSLFYVVNTKWNDSLADLTPVLYRGKDHILEQMEGLRFKVGPKSFYQTNSAQAYELYKVARDFAALTGGETLRMGGAAMKFVPFCGAEFHW
;
A
#
# COMPACT_ATOMS: atom_id res chain seq x y z
N MET A 1 -22.27 -0.20 -8.48
CA MET A 1 -20.93 0.38 -8.21
C MET A 1 -20.65 1.37 -9.32
N LEU A 2 -20.21 2.59 -9.00
CA LEU A 2 -19.86 3.57 -10.03
C LEU A 2 -18.53 3.18 -10.66
N ASP A 3 -18.46 3.22 -11.99
CA ASP A 3 -17.24 3.04 -12.74
C ASP A 3 -16.52 4.40 -12.85
N ILE A 4 -15.40 4.53 -12.14
CA ILE A 4 -14.62 5.77 -12.09
C ILE A 4 -13.38 5.59 -12.96
N GLU A 5 -13.29 6.34 -14.05
CA GLU A 5 -12.11 6.33 -14.92
C GLU A 5 -10.93 7.12 -14.30
N LYS A 6 -11.21 8.23 -13.61
CA LYS A 6 -10.21 9.07 -12.98
C LYS A 6 -10.59 9.44 -11.55
N CYS A 7 -9.74 9.08 -10.60
CA CYS A 7 -9.78 9.55 -9.23
C CYS A 7 -8.80 10.72 -9.07
N TRP A 8 -9.30 11.90 -8.72
CA TRP A 8 -8.50 13.12 -8.54
C TRP A 8 -7.75 13.15 -7.20
N LEU A 9 -8.09 12.27 -6.27
CA LEU A 9 -7.45 12.18 -4.95
C LEU A 9 -6.19 11.31 -4.95
N GLN A 10 -5.93 10.61 -6.05
CA GLN A 10 -4.78 9.71 -6.15
C GLN A 10 -3.83 10.18 -7.24
N PRO A 11 -2.51 10.25 -6.95
CA PRO A 11 -1.51 10.54 -7.98
C PRO A 11 -1.36 9.37 -8.96
N GLU A 12 -0.79 9.65 -10.11
CA GLU A 12 -0.37 8.57 -11.02
C GLU A 12 0.82 7.80 -10.39
N PRO A 13 0.96 6.49 -10.67
CA PRO A 13 0.25 5.74 -11.70
C PRO A 13 -1.05 5.03 -11.23
N SER A 14 -1.67 5.45 -10.12
CA SER A 14 -2.81 4.73 -9.52
C SER A 14 -3.99 4.56 -10.49
N ASN A 15 -4.36 5.62 -11.23
CA ASN A 15 -5.45 5.56 -12.21
C ASN A 15 -5.10 4.66 -13.40
N ALA A 16 -3.90 4.84 -13.96
CA ALA A 16 -3.43 4.05 -15.09
C ALA A 16 -3.40 2.55 -14.73
N LEU A 17 -2.87 2.23 -13.55
CA LEU A 17 -2.78 0.85 -13.07
C LEU A 17 -4.15 0.21 -12.86
N ARG A 18 -5.07 0.91 -12.18
CA ARG A 18 -6.44 0.42 -11.94
C ARG A 18 -7.18 0.17 -13.26
N ASN A 19 -7.13 1.12 -14.18
CA ASN A 19 -7.83 1.02 -15.45
C ASN A 19 -7.25 -0.10 -16.32
N GLU A 20 -5.94 -0.27 -16.34
CA GLU A 20 -5.27 -1.33 -17.10
C GLU A 20 -5.58 -2.72 -16.55
N ILE A 21 -5.51 -2.91 -15.22
CA ILE A 21 -5.88 -4.18 -14.57
C ILE A 21 -7.35 -4.51 -14.87
N LYS A 22 -8.25 -3.53 -14.79
CA LYS A 22 -9.66 -3.71 -15.12
C LYS A 22 -9.85 -4.12 -16.58
N ARG A 23 -9.18 -3.43 -17.51
CA ARG A 23 -9.23 -3.73 -18.94
C ARG A 23 -8.79 -5.17 -19.22
N PHE A 24 -7.61 -5.54 -18.69
CA PHE A 24 -7.08 -6.90 -18.83
C PHE A 24 -8.06 -7.95 -18.28
N ALA A 25 -8.59 -7.73 -17.09
CA ALA A 25 -9.54 -8.65 -16.47
C ALA A 25 -10.81 -8.85 -17.33
N LEU A 26 -11.36 -7.78 -17.89
CA LEU A 26 -12.53 -7.84 -18.77
C LEU A 26 -12.21 -8.58 -20.07
N GLU A 27 -11.09 -8.28 -20.72
CA GLU A 27 -10.67 -8.90 -21.98
C GLU A 27 -10.42 -10.41 -21.83
N HIS A 28 -9.97 -10.85 -20.65
CA HIS A 28 -9.67 -12.27 -20.37
C HIS A 28 -10.78 -13.00 -19.61
N GLY A 29 -11.95 -12.36 -19.44
CA GLY A 29 -13.10 -12.98 -18.79
C GLY A 29 -12.89 -13.29 -17.30
N TYR A 30 -12.10 -12.46 -16.59
CA TYR A 30 -11.93 -12.61 -15.15
C TYR A 30 -13.18 -12.10 -14.41
N SER A 31 -13.64 -12.86 -13.42
CA SER A 31 -14.74 -12.46 -12.57
C SER A 31 -14.30 -11.42 -11.54
N PHE A 32 -15.18 -10.47 -11.25
CA PHE A 32 -14.97 -9.50 -10.16
C PHE A 32 -15.68 -9.99 -8.90
N HIS A 33 -15.03 -9.78 -7.75
CA HIS A 33 -15.53 -10.27 -6.48
C HIS A 33 -16.88 -9.65 -6.11
N ASN A 34 -17.87 -10.52 -5.90
CA ASN A 34 -19.20 -10.14 -5.42
C ASN A 34 -19.23 -10.33 -3.89
N ILE A 35 -19.39 -9.23 -3.16
CA ILE A 35 -19.40 -9.24 -1.69
C ILE A 35 -20.55 -10.08 -1.11
N ARG A 36 -21.68 -10.19 -1.81
CA ARG A 36 -22.84 -10.96 -1.33
C ARG A 36 -22.66 -12.46 -1.51
N GLU A 37 -22.03 -12.85 -2.61
CA GLU A 37 -21.83 -14.25 -3.00
C GLU A 37 -20.46 -14.77 -2.53
N HIS A 38 -19.56 -13.87 -2.12
CA HIS A 38 -18.16 -14.15 -1.76
C HIS A 38 -17.42 -14.98 -2.81
N ALA A 39 -17.68 -14.67 -4.07
CA ALA A 39 -17.08 -15.31 -5.23
C ALA A 39 -16.54 -14.28 -6.20
N GLY A 40 -15.54 -14.66 -6.97
CA GLY A 40 -14.90 -13.85 -8.01
C GLY A 40 -13.41 -13.66 -7.78
N LEU A 41 -12.66 -13.73 -8.88
CA LEU A 41 -11.20 -13.75 -8.87
C LEU A 41 -10.61 -12.38 -8.50
N MET A 42 -11.06 -11.30 -9.14
CA MET A 42 -10.52 -9.94 -8.90
C MET A 42 -11.19 -9.32 -7.68
N ARG A 43 -10.43 -9.11 -6.59
CA ARG A 43 -11.03 -8.65 -5.33
C ARG A 43 -10.69 -7.19 -5.00
N ASN A 44 -9.43 -6.86 -4.78
CA ASN A 44 -9.00 -5.50 -4.47
C ASN A 44 -7.69 -5.16 -5.19
N LEU A 45 -7.42 -3.88 -5.33
CA LEU A 45 -6.13 -3.33 -5.71
C LEU A 45 -5.73 -2.29 -4.66
N ILE A 46 -4.57 -2.47 -4.06
CA ILE A 46 -3.98 -1.51 -3.11
C ILE A 46 -2.77 -0.88 -3.80
N VAL A 47 -2.79 0.44 -3.92
CA VAL A 47 -1.66 1.20 -4.47
C VAL A 47 -1.13 2.13 -3.39
N ARG A 48 0.18 2.13 -3.21
CA ARG A 48 0.89 3.03 -2.29
C ARG A 48 1.95 3.78 -3.08
N THR A 49 1.95 5.09 -2.95
CA THR A 49 2.96 5.97 -3.52
C THR A 49 3.73 6.64 -2.40
N ALA A 50 5.04 6.64 -2.47
CA ALA A 50 5.91 7.29 -1.50
C ALA A 50 6.34 8.68 -1.99
N SER A 51 6.73 9.56 -1.06
CA SER A 51 7.29 10.88 -1.37
C SER A 51 8.58 10.81 -2.20
N THR A 52 9.27 9.67 -2.16
CA THR A 52 10.47 9.36 -2.96
C THR A 52 10.16 9.02 -4.41
N GLY A 53 8.89 8.91 -4.80
CA GLY A 53 8.45 8.45 -6.11
C GLY A 53 8.38 6.93 -6.26
N GLU A 54 8.73 6.15 -5.23
CA GLU A 54 8.57 4.70 -5.26
C GLU A 54 7.08 4.31 -5.16
N VAL A 55 6.71 3.23 -5.87
CA VAL A 55 5.34 2.75 -5.97
C VAL A 55 5.26 1.29 -5.56
N MET A 56 4.30 0.98 -4.69
CA MET A 56 3.92 -0.38 -4.35
C MET A 56 2.50 -0.67 -4.86
N ALA A 57 2.33 -1.81 -5.51
CA ALA A 57 1.04 -2.32 -5.91
C ALA A 57 0.82 -3.72 -5.32
N ILE A 58 -0.36 -3.95 -4.76
CA ILE A 58 -0.76 -5.24 -4.20
C ILE A 58 -2.09 -5.62 -4.85
N VAL A 59 -2.09 -6.66 -5.69
CA VAL A 59 -3.30 -7.20 -6.28
C VAL A 59 -3.86 -8.28 -5.36
N VAL A 60 -5.11 -8.13 -4.96
CA VAL A 60 -5.79 -9.10 -4.09
C VAL A 60 -6.76 -9.91 -4.92
N PHE A 61 -6.56 -11.21 -4.92
CA PHE A 61 -7.42 -12.20 -5.58
C PHE A 61 -8.37 -12.84 -4.57
N GLY A 62 -9.60 -13.10 -4.97
CA GLY A 62 -10.60 -13.77 -4.13
C GLY A 62 -10.58 -15.30 -4.24
N GLU A 63 -9.88 -15.84 -5.23
CA GLU A 63 -9.82 -17.26 -5.56
C GLU A 63 -8.39 -17.67 -5.87
N GLU A 64 -8.06 -18.94 -5.66
CA GLU A 64 -6.78 -19.53 -6.04
C GLU A 64 -6.87 -20.01 -7.50
N ASP A 65 -6.34 -19.21 -8.41
CA ASP A 65 -6.21 -19.54 -9.83
C ASP A 65 -4.80 -19.14 -10.30
N THR A 66 -3.85 -20.00 -10.03
CA THR A 66 -2.42 -19.72 -10.32
C THR A 66 -2.19 -19.30 -11.78
N PRO A 67 -2.75 -19.96 -12.82
CA PRO A 67 -2.53 -19.54 -14.21
C PRO A 67 -3.04 -18.12 -14.50
N ARG A 68 -4.21 -17.76 -14.00
CA ARG A 68 -4.80 -16.42 -14.21
C ARG A 68 -4.07 -15.36 -13.40
N ILE A 69 -3.68 -15.68 -12.17
CA ILE A 69 -2.87 -14.81 -11.32
C ILE A 69 -1.55 -14.48 -12.02
N GLU A 70 -0.84 -15.51 -12.49
CA GLU A 70 0.45 -15.34 -13.17
C GLU A 70 0.32 -14.50 -14.44
N ALA A 71 -0.70 -14.76 -15.25
CA ALA A 71 -0.93 -13.99 -16.49
C ALA A 71 -1.16 -12.50 -16.21
N LEU A 72 -1.99 -12.16 -15.21
CA LEU A 72 -2.22 -10.76 -14.85
C LEU A 72 -0.97 -10.12 -14.23
N MET A 73 -0.29 -10.81 -13.32
CA MET A 73 0.89 -10.27 -12.65
C MET A 73 2.05 -10.03 -13.62
N SER A 74 2.25 -10.91 -14.59
CA SER A 74 3.23 -10.73 -15.68
C SER A 74 2.87 -9.53 -16.54
N HIS A 75 1.61 -9.40 -16.94
CA HIS A 75 1.12 -8.26 -17.71
C HIS A 75 1.35 -6.93 -16.96
N VAL A 76 1.00 -6.87 -15.67
CA VAL A 76 1.24 -5.68 -14.84
C VAL A 76 2.73 -5.37 -14.72
N ALA A 77 3.55 -6.40 -14.52
CA ALA A 77 5.00 -6.24 -14.42
C ALA A 77 5.62 -5.67 -15.70
N GLU A 78 5.15 -6.10 -16.86
CA GLU A 78 5.64 -5.63 -18.17
C GLU A 78 5.14 -4.22 -18.48
N ARG A 79 3.86 -3.96 -18.21
CA ARG A 79 3.21 -2.69 -18.56
C ARG A 79 3.62 -1.53 -17.65
N PHE A 80 3.96 -1.83 -16.39
CA PHE A 80 4.33 -0.83 -15.37
C PHE A 80 5.72 -1.12 -14.79
N PRO A 81 6.81 -0.97 -15.58
CA PRO A 81 8.18 -1.23 -15.12
C PRO A 81 8.62 -0.31 -13.97
N GLN A 82 7.95 0.84 -13.79
CA GLN A 82 8.21 1.81 -12.72
C GLN A 82 7.71 1.36 -11.34
N ILE A 83 6.90 0.30 -11.24
CA ILE A 83 6.49 -0.24 -9.93
C ILE A 83 7.70 -0.80 -9.21
N THR A 84 8.01 -0.22 -8.04
CA THR A 84 9.14 -0.61 -7.20
C THR A 84 8.91 -1.94 -6.49
N SER A 85 7.65 -2.17 -6.05
CA SER A 85 7.26 -3.33 -5.25
C SER A 85 5.92 -3.85 -5.76
N LEU A 86 5.92 -4.99 -6.43
CA LEU A 86 4.70 -5.63 -6.95
C LEU A 86 4.42 -6.90 -6.17
N PHE A 87 3.26 -6.92 -5.51
CA PHE A 87 2.79 -8.04 -4.71
C PHE A 87 1.46 -8.57 -5.19
N TYR A 88 1.15 -9.79 -4.81
CA TYR A 88 -0.21 -10.29 -4.82
C TYR A 88 -0.55 -11.02 -3.51
N VAL A 89 -1.84 -11.16 -3.24
CA VAL A 89 -2.39 -11.90 -2.10
C VAL A 89 -3.63 -12.64 -2.55
N VAL A 90 -3.78 -13.89 -2.14
CA VAL A 90 -5.05 -14.60 -2.27
C VAL A 90 -5.81 -14.48 -0.94
N ASN A 91 -6.98 -13.84 -0.98
CA ASN A 91 -7.85 -13.64 0.17
C ASN A 91 -9.22 -14.27 -0.10
N THR A 92 -9.38 -15.53 0.31
CA THR A 92 -10.64 -16.29 0.21
C THR A 92 -11.57 -16.07 1.41
N LYS A 93 -11.17 -15.21 2.37
CA LYS A 93 -11.93 -14.96 3.60
C LYS A 93 -13.13 -14.06 3.34
N TRP A 94 -14.05 -14.04 4.31
CA TRP A 94 -15.24 -13.18 4.30
C TRP A 94 -14.96 -11.70 4.59
N ASN A 95 -13.75 -11.35 4.99
CA ASN A 95 -13.34 -9.97 5.27
C ASN A 95 -12.14 -9.53 4.42
N ASP A 96 -11.89 -8.22 4.35
CA ASP A 96 -10.81 -7.64 3.55
C ASP A 96 -9.48 -7.50 4.31
N SER A 97 -9.41 -7.97 5.57
CA SER A 97 -8.18 -7.88 6.36
C SER A 97 -7.07 -8.74 5.76
N LEU A 98 -5.91 -8.15 5.56
CA LEU A 98 -4.69 -8.83 5.12
C LEU A 98 -3.75 -9.17 6.30
N ALA A 99 -4.14 -8.90 7.54
CA ALA A 99 -3.27 -9.01 8.71
C ALA A 99 -2.69 -10.42 8.91
N ASP A 100 -3.50 -11.43 8.69
CA ASP A 100 -3.18 -12.86 8.83
C ASP A 100 -2.75 -13.54 7.52
N LEU A 101 -2.72 -12.81 6.40
CA LEU A 101 -2.28 -13.30 5.10
C LEU A 101 -0.82 -12.88 4.82
N THR A 102 -0.12 -13.65 4.02
CA THR A 102 1.24 -13.33 3.61
C THR A 102 1.25 -12.83 2.17
N PRO A 103 1.52 -11.53 1.92
CA PRO A 103 1.71 -11.04 0.58
C PRO A 103 2.90 -11.72 -0.10
N VAL A 104 2.71 -12.16 -1.33
CA VAL A 104 3.76 -12.77 -2.16
C VAL A 104 4.40 -11.68 -3.00
N LEU A 105 5.70 -11.51 -2.86
CA LEU A 105 6.47 -10.60 -3.71
C LEU A 105 6.59 -11.21 -5.11
N TYR A 106 5.98 -10.56 -6.09
CA TYR A 106 6.06 -10.99 -7.49
C TYR A 106 7.29 -10.40 -8.19
N ARG A 107 7.52 -9.09 -8.00
CA ARG A 107 8.68 -8.40 -8.60
C ARG A 107 9.12 -7.21 -7.76
N GLY A 108 10.42 -6.92 -7.80
CA GLY A 108 11.02 -5.72 -7.22
C GLY A 108 11.43 -5.88 -5.76
N LYS A 109 11.27 -4.84 -4.97
CA LYS A 109 11.65 -4.80 -3.55
C LYS A 109 10.49 -5.26 -2.68
N ASP A 110 10.79 -5.76 -1.48
CA ASP A 110 9.80 -6.13 -0.46
C ASP A 110 9.19 -4.91 0.27
N HIS A 111 9.63 -3.69 -0.06
CA HIS A 111 9.18 -2.44 0.55
C HIS A 111 9.35 -1.27 -0.42
N ILE A 112 8.71 -0.16 -0.11
CA ILE A 112 9.01 1.16 -0.65
C ILE A 112 9.64 2.03 0.44
N LEU A 113 10.42 3.03 0.03
CA LEU A 113 11.05 3.98 0.93
C LEU A 113 10.23 5.26 0.99
N GLU A 114 9.85 5.64 2.19
CA GLU A 114 9.28 6.95 2.47
C GLU A 114 10.32 7.81 3.17
N GLN A 115 10.26 9.13 3.02
CA GLN A 115 11.23 10.04 3.61
C GLN A 115 10.54 11.20 4.34
N MET A 116 11.03 11.53 5.53
CA MET A 116 10.58 12.69 6.31
C MET A 116 11.76 13.25 7.13
N GLU A 117 12.06 14.53 6.96
CA GLU A 117 13.16 15.24 7.67
C GLU A 117 14.51 14.49 7.67
N GLY A 118 14.88 13.89 6.54
CA GLY A 118 16.13 13.15 6.42
C GLY A 118 16.08 11.69 6.92
N LEU A 119 15.00 11.30 7.62
CA LEU A 119 14.77 9.91 8.01
C LEU A 119 14.15 9.13 6.85
N ARG A 120 14.57 7.88 6.71
CA ARG A 120 14.03 6.94 5.72
C ARG A 120 13.28 5.83 6.42
N PHE A 121 12.05 5.59 5.97
CA PHE A 121 11.17 4.57 6.50
C PHE A 121 10.95 3.49 5.46
N LYS A 122 11.18 2.23 5.83
CA LYS A 122 10.79 1.08 5.02
C LYS A 122 9.32 0.80 5.25
N VAL A 123 8.52 0.93 4.20
CA VAL A 123 7.08 0.68 4.23
C VAL A 123 6.78 -0.60 3.46
N GLY A 124 6.53 -1.67 4.16
CA GLY A 124 6.14 -2.96 3.60
C GLY A 124 4.63 -3.03 3.30
N PRO A 125 4.15 -4.13 2.70
CA PRO A 125 2.75 -4.28 2.29
C PRO A 125 1.75 -4.21 3.46
N LYS A 126 2.16 -4.59 4.66
CA LYS A 126 1.34 -4.55 5.88
C LYS A 126 1.68 -3.38 6.81
N SER A 127 2.70 -2.59 6.50
CA SER A 127 3.08 -1.46 7.35
C SER A 127 2.02 -0.38 7.33
N PHE A 128 1.70 0.14 8.51
CA PHE A 128 0.94 1.38 8.60
C PHE A 128 1.85 2.56 8.28
N TYR A 129 1.40 3.41 7.39
CA TYR A 129 2.00 4.72 7.10
C TYR A 129 0.88 5.67 6.68
N GLN A 130 0.94 6.94 7.09
CA GLN A 130 -0.08 7.92 6.75
C GLN A 130 -0.11 8.14 5.24
N THR A 131 -1.29 8.01 4.65
CA THR A 131 -1.48 8.09 3.19
C THR A 131 -1.17 9.47 2.62
N ASN A 132 -1.40 10.54 3.42
CA ASN A 132 -1.01 11.91 3.08
C ASN A 132 0.21 12.30 3.90
N SER A 133 1.40 11.98 3.41
CA SER A 133 2.68 12.23 4.08
C SER A 133 2.91 13.71 4.38
N ALA A 134 2.48 14.61 3.49
CA ALA A 134 2.65 16.05 3.67
C ALA A 134 1.82 16.56 4.85
N GLN A 135 0.54 16.17 4.94
CA GLN A 135 -0.31 16.54 6.06
C GLN A 135 0.10 15.85 7.37
N ALA A 136 0.58 14.62 7.30
CA ALA A 136 1.13 13.93 8.45
C ALA A 136 2.34 14.68 9.02
N TYR A 137 3.21 15.18 8.16
CA TYR A 137 4.36 15.99 8.59
C TYR A 137 3.94 17.26 9.32
N GLU A 138 2.95 18.00 8.80
CA GLU A 138 2.42 19.20 9.48
C GLU A 138 1.82 18.84 10.85
N LEU A 139 1.06 17.75 10.93
CA LEU A 139 0.52 17.27 12.20
C LEU A 139 1.63 16.91 13.20
N TYR A 140 2.69 16.26 12.74
CA TYR A 140 3.82 15.89 13.61
C TYR A 140 4.61 17.11 14.10
N LYS A 141 4.72 18.16 13.28
CA LYS A 141 5.30 19.44 13.73
C LYS A 141 4.50 20.05 14.87
N VAL A 142 3.19 20.15 14.73
CA VAL A 142 2.30 20.64 15.80
C VAL A 142 2.44 19.82 17.07
N ALA A 143 2.44 18.49 16.94
CA ALA A 143 2.61 17.61 18.11
C ALA A 143 3.96 17.81 18.79
N ARG A 144 5.04 18.00 18.04
CA ARG A 144 6.39 18.28 18.52
C ARG A 144 6.45 19.64 19.25
N ASP A 145 5.82 20.66 18.68
CA ASP A 145 5.77 22.00 19.28
C ASP A 145 5.01 21.98 20.62
N PHE A 146 3.88 21.27 20.69
CA PHE A 146 3.16 21.08 21.95
C PHE A 146 3.93 20.26 22.99
N ALA A 147 4.74 19.32 22.56
CA ALA A 147 5.57 18.52 23.46
C ALA A 147 6.74 19.33 24.05
N ALA A 148 7.09 20.47 23.44
CA ALA A 148 8.15 21.40 23.88
C ALA A 148 9.46 20.71 24.28
N LEU A 149 9.88 19.69 23.51
CA LEU A 149 11.06 18.89 23.81
C LEU A 149 12.33 19.72 23.63
N THR A 150 13.23 19.63 24.61
CA THR A 150 14.51 20.34 24.62
C THR A 150 15.70 19.48 24.17
N GLY A 151 15.46 18.16 23.93
CA GLY A 151 16.45 17.19 23.46
C GLY A 151 17.07 16.33 24.54
N GLY A 152 16.73 16.56 25.81
CA GLY A 152 17.18 15.75 26.94
C GLY A 152 16.13 14.75 27.44
N GLU A 153 14.93 14.84 26.92
CA GLU A 153 13.79 14.05 27.40
C GLU A 153 13.67 12.71 26.66
N THR A 154 13.14 11.71 27.38
CA THR A 154 12.70 10.46 26.77
C THR A 154 11.19 10.47 26.62
N LEU A 155 10.70 10.53 25.39
CA LEU A 155 9.26 10.44 25.10
C LEU A 155 8.88 8.99 24.88
N ARG A 156 7.98 8.45 25.72
CA ARG A 156 7.38 7.14 25.54
C ARG A 156 5.91 7.28 25.17
N MET A 157 5.55 6.87 23.96
CA MET A 157 4.15 6.85 23.54
C MET A 157 3.62 5.43 23.59
N GLY A 158 2.57 5.22 24.37
CA GLY A 158 1.85 3.96 24.48
C GLY A 158 0.57 4.01 23.66
N GLY A 159 0.36 3.01 22.80
CA GLY A 159 -0.85 2.86 21.98
C GLY A 159 -0.56 2.12 20.68
N ALA A 160 -1.48 1.26 20.28
CA ALA A 160 -1.28 0.27 19.21
C ALA A 160 -1.15 0.84 17.79
N ALA A 161 -1.21 2.15 17.56
CA ALA A 161 -1.34 2.70 16.22
C ALA A 161 -0.42 3.87 15.84
N MET A 162 0.27 4.51 16.77
CA MET A 162 1.16 5.63 16.45
C MET A 162 2.41 5.58 17.30
N LYS A 163 3.51 5.15 16.72
CA LYS A 163 4.82 5.47 17.24
C LYS A 163 5.22 6.83 16.67
N PHE A 164 4.92 7.90 17.39
CA PHE A 164 5.59 9.17 17.15
C PHE A 164 7.05 9.00 17.52
N VAL A 165 7.88 9.44 16.63
CA VAL A 165 9.29 9.46 16.84
C VAL A 165 9.71 10.85 17.23
N PRO A 166 10.32 11.04 18.40
CA PRO A 166 11.05 12.27 18.64
C PRO A 166 12.26 12.30 17.72
N PHE A 167 12.43 13.42 17.03
CA PHE A 167 13.57 13.70 16.16
C PHE A 167 14.85 13.99 16.95
N CYS A 168 15.20 13.19 17.89
CA CYS A 168 16.45 13.27 18.60
C CYS A 168 17.02 11.87 18.83
N GLY A 169 17.59 11.31 17.75
CA GLY A 169 18.57 10.21 17.82
C GLY A 169 18.10 8.86 18.36
N ALA A 170 16.80 8.55 18.34
CA ALA A 170 16.32 7.24 18.79
C ALA A 170 16.24 6.24 17.64
N GLU A 171 16.85 5.06 17.83
CA GLU A 171 16.69 3.91 16.96
C GLU A 171 15.26 3.35 17.05
N PHE A 172 14.69 2.99 15.89
CA PHE A 172 13.37 2.41 15.81
C PHE A 172 13.45 0.92 15.61
N HIS A 173 12.86 0.17 16.54
CA HIS A 173 12.50 -1.24 16.33
C HIS A 173 10.97 -1.34 16.22
N TRP A 174 10.50 -1.91 15.11
CA TRP A 174 9.10 -2.22 14.84
C TRP A 174 8.73 -3.57 15.44
#